data_7d4160a1aa964d4f666f5201529382ad
#
_entry.id   7d4160a1aa964d4f666f5201529382ad
#
_cell.length_a   1.000
_cell.length_b   1.000
_cell.length_c   1.000
_cell.angle_alpha   90.00
_cell.angle_beta   90.00
_cell.angle_gamma   90.00
#
_symmetry.space_group_name_H-M   'P 1'
#
loop_
_entity.id
_entity.type
_entity.pdbx_description
1 polymer ?
#
loop_
_entity_poly.entity_id
_entity_poly.type
_entity_poly.pdbx_seq_one_letter_code
_entity_poly.pdbx_strand_id
1 'polypeptide(L)'
;MRAHSLVILSVLTCGGQPQALPSVRPGIEVLLSDSLRLVQGQRLGLLTNQTGVDLAGRRDVDRLLADGLRLVALFSPEHGFRGAEDRPGLPDAIDSATRLPIYSLYGGSRTAAAAALDSIDVLLIDLQDIGARYYSYTTTATTLMGEAAARGKRVVVLDRPDPVGGVVVQGNVRPAVGDPGKPYVSLPVPMRHGMTIGELLRLANDVLTLHADLTVVPAAGWRRGVSYDSTGLPWVNPSPNMQSLESAFHYPGTCLFEGTNLSVGRGTTEAFQVVGAPWLDPAKALAVLPESSVVGVAVSAYDFTPHAPTDGKYDNVLLHGVRLRVTDRSRYDPTRLAVAMLAALHAVHPDSFRIRAEWFDVLAAGSELRQAIDSGRSAPEIWGRWSEALVQFQRSRAKYLLY
;
A
#
# COMPACT_ATOMS: atom_id res chain seq x y z
N MET A 1 -5.12 24.25 77.97
CA MET A 1 -4.73 24.71 76.61
C MET A 1 -3.92 23.63 75.97
N ARG A 2 -4.49 22.87 75.00
CA ARG A 2 -3.81 21.84 74.20
C ARG A 2 -3.65 22.34 72.78
N ALA A 3 -2.42 22.53 72.35
CA ALA A 3 -2.09 22.94 70.99
C ALA A 3 -2.24 21.78 70.04
N HIS A 4 -3.01 21.87 68.94
CA HIS A 4 -3.11 20.90 67.87
C HIS A 4 -2.15 21.34 66.76
N SER A 5 -1.12 20.53 66.50
CA SER A 5 -0.22 20.70 65.38
C SER A 5 -0.88 20.14 64.13
N LEU A 6 -1.09 20.98 63.14
CA LEU A 6 -1.59 20.60 61.81
C LEU A 6 -0.39 20.20 60.93
N VAL A 7 -0.30 18.92 60.56
CA VAL A 7 0.69 18.42 59.59
C VAL A 7 0.10 18.55 58.19
N ILE A 8 0.64 19.47 57.39
CA ILE A 8 0.29 19.64 55.98
C ILE A 8 1.15 18.64 55.15
N LEU A 9 0.51 17.62 54.61
CA LEU A 9 1.13 16.66 53.71
C LEU A 9 1.11 17.25 52.27
N SER A 10 2.25 17.73 51.80
CA SER A 10 2.43 18.18 50.41
C SER A 10 2.55 16.97 49.47
N VAL A 11 1.50 16.73 48.68
CA VAL A 11 1.54 15.74 47.60
C VAL A 11 2.23 16.37 46.39
N LEU A 12 3.47 15.99 46.15
CA LEU A 12 4.19 16.28 44.89
C LEU A 12 3.58 15.44 43.76
N THR A 13 2.73 16.02 42.94
CA THR A 13 2.29 15.43 41.68
C THR A 13 3.42 15.59 40.66
N CYS A 14 4.17 14.52 40.43
CA CYS A 14 5.03 14.41 39.26
C CYS A 14 4.17 14.35 38.00
N GLY A 15 3.84 15.50 37.43
CA GLY A 15 3.27 15.66 36.10
C GLY A 15 4.35 15.34 35.05
N GLY A 16 4.53 14.07 34.71
CA GLY A 16 5.29 13.71 33.51
C GLY A 16 4.54 14.23 32.30
N GLN A 17 5.09 15.27 31.63
CA GLN A 17 4.62 15.62 30.30
C GLN A 17 4.73 14.38 29.40
N PRO A 18 3.71 14.05 28.60
CA PRO A 18 3.83 13.00 27.61
C PRO A 18 5.00 13.37 26.70
N GLN A 19 6.06 12.56 26.72
CA GLN A 19 7.21 12.73 25.85
C GLN A 19 6.69 12.54 24.42
N ALA A 20 6.69 13.60 23.62
CA ALA A 20 6.34 13.53 22.20
C ALA A 20 7.18 12.40 21.57
N LEU A 21 6.53 11.45 20.94
CA LEU A 21 7.26 10.41 20.19
C LEU A 21 8.16 11.13 19.18
N PRO A 22 9.44 10.74 19.06
CA PRO A 22 10.31 11.35 18.07
C PRO A 22 9.66 11.15 16.70
N SER A 23 9.59 12.23 15.90
CA SER A 23 9.07 12.16 14.55
C SER A 23 9.85 11.13 13.75
N VAL A 24 9.14 10.31 12.97
CA VAL A 24 9.77 9.33 12.09
C VAL A 24 10.50 10.06 10.97
N ARG A 25 11.78 9.73 10.75
CA ARG A 25 12.55 10.24 9.61
C ARG A 25 12.47 9.24 8.46
N PRO A 26 11.94 9.60 7.27
CA PRO A 26 11.89 8.70 6.12
C PRO A 26 13.30 8.41 5.60
N GLY A 27 13.44 7.35 4.79
CA GLY A 27 14.74 6.90 4.28
C GLY A 27 15.58 7.96 3.62
N ILE A 28 14.96 8.93 2.92
CA ILE A 28 15.71 10.07 2.31
C ILE A 28 16.42 10.92 3.35
N GLU A 29 15.81 11.22 4.49
CA GLU A 29 16.47 12.00 5.54
C GLU A 29 17.61 11.22 6.19
N VAL A 30 17.40 9.92 6.41
CA VAL A 30 18.43 9.03 6.96
C VAL A 30 19.60 8.87 5.97
N LEU A 31 19.32 8.78 4.67
CA LEU A 31 20.36 8.74 3.65
C LEU A 31 21.25 9.98 3.75
N LEU A 32 20.64 11.17 3.72
CA LEU A 32 21.36 12.44 3.64
C LEU A 32 22.13 12.79 4.93
N SER A 33 21.60 12.40 6.12
CA SER A 33 22.25 12.68 7.39
C SER A 33 23.26 11.61 7.82
N ASP A 34 22.88 10.33 7.67
CA ASP A 34 23.59 9.24 8.37
C ASP A 34 24.29 8.26 7.40
N SER A 35 23.91 8.27 6.11
CA SER A 35 24.33 7.25 5.13
C SER A 35 24.79 7.79 3.78
N LEU A 36 25.19 9.07 3.71
CA LEU A 36 25.56 9.76 2.48
C LEU A 36 26.67 9.03 1.69
N ARG A 37 27.57 8.31 2.38
CA ARG A 37 28.62 7.49 1.76
C ARG A 37 28.13 6.46 0.75
N LEU A 38 26.86 6.04 0.86
CA LEU A 38 26.27 5.07 -0.09
C LEU A 38 26.13 5.63 -1.50
N VAL A 39 26.05 6.96 -1.65
CA VAL A 39 25.71 7.64 -2.90
C VAL A 39 26.71 8.72 -3.31
N GLN A 40 27.60 9.12 -2.40
CA GLN A 40 28.55 10.22 -2.65
C GLN A 40 29.46 9.89 -3.84
N GLY A 41 29.59 10.84 -4.79
CA GLY A 41 30.41 10.70 -5.98
C GLY A 41 29.85 9.78 -7.06
N GLN A 42 28.68 9.17 -6.86
CA GLN A 42 28.03 8.25 -7.80
C GLN A 42 27.04 8.96 -8.72
N ARG A 43 26.83 8.42 -9.92
CA ARG A 43 25.73 8.81 -10.81
C ARG A 43 24.48 8.08 -10.35
N LEU A 44 23.45 8.82 -9.99
CA LEU A 44 22.23 8.29 -9.37
C LEU A 44 21.07 8.25 -10.37
N GLY A 45 20.32 7.14 -10.37
CA GLY A 45 18.96 7.08 -10.87
C GLY A 45 18.00 7.03 -9.69
N LEU A 46 16.80 7.56 -9.82
CA LEU A 46 15.79 7.53 -8.75
C LEU A 46 14.45 7.07 -9.28
N LEU A 47 13.96 5.93 -8.79
CA LEU A 47 12.57 5.50 -8.95
C LEU A 47 11.75 6.15 -7.84
N THR A 48 10.85 7.06 -8.23
CA THR A 48 10.01 7.81 -7.30
C THR A 48 8.76 8.36 -7.97
N ASN A 49 7.88 8.92 -7.18
CA ASN A 49 6.74 9.71 -7.59
C ASN A 49 6.50 10.85 -6.58
N GLN A 50 5.28 11.43 -6.54
CA GLN A 50 4.90 12.49 -5.61
C GLN A 50 5.04 12.11 -4.12
N THR A 51 5.11 10.82 -3.78
CA THR A 51 5.27 10.36 -2.39
C THR A 51 6.71 10.42 -1.89
N GLY A 52 7.69 10.53 -2.81
CA GLY A 52 9.10 10.72 -2.48
C GLY A 52 9.35 12.11 -1.92
N VAL A 53 9.06 12.29 -0.63
CA VAL A 53 9.22 13.55 0.10
C VAL A 53 9.82 13.33 1.47
N ASP A 54 10.51 14.36 1.98
CA ASP A 54 10.99 14.42 3.35
C ASP A 54 9.87 14.79 4.36
N LEU A 55 10.19 14.89 5.64
CA LEU A 55 9.25 15.26 6.71
C LEU A 55 8.62 16.65 6.49
N ALA A 56 9.31 17.55 5.81
CA ALA A 56 8.81 18.89 5.46
C ALA A 56 8.02 18.91 4.13
N GLY A 57 7.80 17.77 3.49
CA GLY A 57 7.11 17.66 2.21
C GLY A 57 7.94 18.10 1.00
N ARG A 58 9.26 18.25 1.14
CA ARG A 58 10.17 18.60 0.02
C ARG A 58 10.49 17.35 -0.78
N ARG A 59 10.45 17.44 -2.11
CA ARG A 59 10.70 16.29 -2.99
C ARG A 59 12.13 15.77 -2.83
N ASP A 60 12.29 14.45 -2.85
CA ASP A 60 13.59 13.79 -2.79
C ASP A 60 14.54 14.27 -3.89
N VAL A 61 14.01 14.49 -5.11
CA VAL A 61 14.78 15.02 -6.24
C VAL A 61 15.44 16.34 -5.88
N ASP A 62 14.67 17.27 -5.29
CA ASP A 62 15.16 18.58 -4.91
C ASP A 62 16.18 18.49 -3.76
N ARG A 63 15.95 17.54 -2.81
CA ARG A 63 16.85 17.29 -1.69
C ARG A 63 18.20 16.74 -2.16
N LEU A 64 18.19 15.72 -3.02
CA LEU A 64 19.40 15.10 -3.56
C LEU A 64 20.26 16.12 -4.34
N LEU A 65 19.61 16.94 -5.17
CA LEU A 65 20.30 17.98 -5.94
C LEU A 65 20.85 19.11 -5.06
N ALA A 66 20.09 19.54 -4.04
CA ALA A 66 20.53 20.58 -3.10
C ALA A 66 21.76 20.15 -2.29
N ASP A 67 21.88 18.85 -1.98
CA ASP A 67 23.04 18.27 -1.29
C ASP A 67 24.21 17.96 -2.26
N GLY A 68 24.15 18.43 -3.51
CA GLY A 68 25.21 18.33 -4.51
C GLY A 68 25.38 16.91 -5.10
N LEU A 69 24.40 16.03 -4.94
CA LEU A 69 24.46 14.68 -5.49
C LEU A 69 24.15 14.68 -6.99
N ARG A 70 24.80 13.77 -7.72
CA ARG A 70 24.71 13.68 -9.19
C ARG A 70 23.53 12.81 -9.61
N LEU A 71 22.33 13.34 -9.53
CA LEU A 71 21.10 12.69 -10.06
C LEU A 71 21.06 12.89 -11.59
N VAL A 72 20.94 11.81 -12.37
CA VAL A 72 21.03 11.85 -13.85
C VAL A 72 19.78 11.26 -14.54
N ALA A 73 18.98 10.45 -13.86
CA ALA A 73 17.78 9.83 -14.40
C ALA A 73 16.70 9.69 -13.34
N LEU A 74 15.45 9.89 -13.75
CA LEU A 74 14.26 9.61 -12.94
C LEU A 74 13.48 8.47 -13.59
N PHE A 75 12.91 7.59 -12.77
CA PHE A 75 11.99 6.55 -13.19
C PHE A 75 10.66 6.76 -12.47
N SER A 76 9.55 6.60 -13.17
CA SER A 76 8.22 6.76 -12.58
C SER A 76 7.39 5.48 -12.68
N PRO A 77 6.65 5.12 -11.61
CA PRO A 77 5.72 3.99 -11.63
C PRO A 77 4.40 4.36 -12.33
N GLU A 78 3.41 3.48 -12.20
CA GLU A 78 2.00 3.76 -12.48
C GLU A 78 1.58 5.09 -11.86
N HIS A 79 0.64 5.81 -12.48
CA HIS A 79 0.21 7.18 -12.17
C HIS A 79 1.24 8.27 -12.46
N GLY A 80 2.45 7.92 -12.91
CA GLY A 80 3.48 8.84 -13.33
C GLY A 80 4.22 9.55 -12.19
N PHE A 81 5.17 10.37 -12.55
CA PHE A 81 6.04 11.06 -11.60
C PHE A 81 5.30 12.04 -10.66
N ARG A 82 4.18 12.61 -11.10
CA ARG A 82 3.33 13.52 -10.31
C ARG A 82 2.17 12.81 -9.62
N GLY A 83 1.95 11.52 -9.90
CA GLY A 83 0.90 10.71 -9.30
C GLY A 83 -0.53 11.13 -9.65
N ALA A 84 -0.72 11.90 -10.72
CA ALA A 84 -2.00 12.48 -11.07
C ALA A 84 -2.71 11.73 -12.21
N GLU A 85 -2.01 10.84 -12.91
CA GLU A 85 -2.52 10.16 -14.08
C GLU A 85 -3.15 8.81 -13.69
N ASP A 86 -4.41 8.60 -14.06
CA ASP A 86 -5.09 7.32 -13.83
C ASP A 86 -5.53 6.70 -15.16
N ARG A 87 -4.57 6.53 -16.06
CA ARG A 87 -4.72 5.95 -17.39
C ARG A 87 -3.50 5.11 -17.77
N PRO A 88 -3.64 4.08 -18.60
CA PRO A 88 -2.50 3.31 -19.09
C PRO A 88 -1.65 4.10 -20.10
N GLY A 89 -0.43 3.63 -20.34
CA GLY A 89 0.39 4.11 -21.45
C GLY A 89 1.00 5.50 -21.23
N LEU A 90 1.52 5.79 -20.04
CA LEU A 90 2.19 7.07 -19.75
C LEU A 90 3.53 7.17 -20.50
N PRO A 91 3.76 8.24 -21.29
CA PRO A 91 5.02 8.43 -22.00
C PRO A 91 6.16 8.84 -21.08
N ASP A 92 7.39 8.72 -21.60
CA ASP A 92 8.56 9.36 -21.02
C ASP A 92 8.39 10.89 -21.03
N ALA A 93 9.03 11.59 -20.11
CA ALA A 93 8.89 13.02 -19.91
C ALA A 93 10.20 13.69 -19.48
N ILE A 94 10.14 14.98 -19.23
CA ILE A 94 11.24 15.75 -18.61
C ILE A 94 10.64 16.49 -17.39
N ASP A 95 11.27 16.35 -16.23
CA ASP A 95 10.86 17.17 -15.06
C ASP A 95 11.11 18.65 -15.35
N SER A 96 10.04 19.43 -15.31
CA SER A 96 10.08 20.85 -15.69
C SER A 96 10.98 21.69 -14.77
N ALA A 97 11.11 21.29 -13.51
CA ALA A 97 11.89 22.02 -12.51
C ALA A 97 13.40 21.74 -12.63
N THR A 98 13.79 20.47 -12.79
CA THR A 98 15.20 20.05 -12.75
C THR A 98 15.78 19.75 -14.13
N ARG A 99 14.93 19.66 -15.16
CA ARG A 99 15.28 19.27 -16.54
C ARG A 99 15.81 17.83 -16.66
N LEU A 100 15.65 17.03 -15.63
CA LEU A 100 16.03 15.61 -15.66
C LEU A 100 15.03 14.80 -16.50
N PRO A 101 15.53 13.79 -17.25
CA PRO A 101 14.66 12.86 -17.96
C PRO A 101 13.90 11.96 -16.98
N ILE A 102 12.61 11.72 -17.28
CA ILE A 102 11.73 10.81 -16.56
C ILE A 102 11.39 9.66 -17.49
N TYR A 103 11.79 8.45 -17.13
CA TYR A 103 11.46 7.22 -17.85
C TYR A 103 10.24 6.57 -17.20
N SER A 104 9.15 6.47 -17.95
CA SER A 104 7.92 5.85 -17.45
C SER A 104 8.02 4.32 -17.51
N LEU A 105 7.85 3.68 -16.37
CA LEU A 105 7.80 2.21 -16.29
C LEU A 105 6.38 1.67 -16.54
N TYR A 106 5.42 2.56 -16.82
CA TYR A 106 4.01 2.24 -17.08
C TYR A 106 3.56 2.69 -18.48
N GLY A 107 4.34 2.29 -19.49
CA GLY A 107 4.01 2.57 -20.90
C GLY A 107 5.03 3.42 -21.65
N GLY A 108 6.14 3.81 -21.00
CA GLY A 108 7.27 4.44 -21.65
C GLY A 108 8.15 3.48 -22.44
N SER A 109 9.25 3.97 -22.96
CA SER A 109 10.21 3.18 -23.72
C SER A 109 11.07 2.30 -22.81
N ARG A 110 10.86 0.99 -22.86
CA ARG A 110 11.71 0.02 -22.14
C ARG A 110 13.18 0.13 -22.55
N THR A 111 13.48 0.38 -23.84
CA THR A 111 14.85 0.57 -24.32
C THR A 111 15.47 1.82 -23.72
N ALA A 112 14.72 2.93 -23.62
CA ALA A 112 15.20 4.16 -23.03
C ALA A 112 15.46 4.01 -21.51
N ALA A 113 14.54 3.35 -20.80
CA ALA A 113 14.71 3.05 -19.37
C ALA A 113 15.95 2.16 -19.13
N ALA A 114 16.16 1.13 -19.98
CA ALA A 114 17.32 0.27 -19.91
C ALA A 114 18.63 1.06 -20.17
N ALA A 115 18.67 1.92 -21.18
CA ALA A 115 19.83 2.79 -21.46
C ALA A 115 20.10 3.77 -20.32
N ALA A 116 19.04 4.26 -19.64
CA ALA A 116 19.18 5.09 -18.46
C ALA A 116 19.83 4.32 -17.29
N LEU A 117 19.48 3.06 -17.08
CA LEU A 117 20.14 2.19 -16.09
C LEU A 117 21.64 2.00 -16.40
N ASP A 118 22.05 1.92 -17.67
CA ASP A 118 23.45 1.82 -18.04
C ASP A 118 24.23 3.11 -17.64
N SER A 119 23.57 4.25 -17.64
CA SER A 119 24.20 5.56 -17.33
C SER A 119 24.39 5.86 -15.83
N ILE A 120 23.81 5.06 -14.93
CA ILE A 120 23.90 5.23 -13.48
C ILE A 120 24.88 4.24 -12.84
N ASP A 121 25.29 4.53 -11.62
CA ASP A 121 26.08 3.66 -10.76
C ASP A 121 25.23 3.07 -9.63
N VAL A 122 24.25 3.84 -9.14
CA VAL A 122 23.33 3.47 -8.07
C VAL A 122 21.89 3.81 -8.46
N LEU A 123 20.99 2.84 -8.31
CA LEU A 123 19.55 3.04 -8.37
C LEU A 123 19.02 3.31 -6.97
N LEU A 124 18.43 4.48 -6.74
CA LEU A 124 17.63 4.79 -5.56
C LEU A 124 16.17 4.42 -5.82
N ILE A 125 15.48 3.92 -4.79
CA ILE A 125 14.03 3.63 -4.83
C ILE A 125 13.39 4.30 -3.62
N ASP A 126 12.46 5.22 -3.86
CA ASP A 126 11.63 5.85 -2.83
C ASP A 126 10.17 5.93 -3.30
N LEU A 127 9.35 5.02 -2.80
CA LEU A 127 7.92 4.91 -3.11
C LEU A 127 7.15 4.57 -1.83
N GLN A 128 5.95 5.14 -1.68
CA GLN A 128 5.04 4.77 -0.60
C GLN A 128 4.17 3.59 -1.01
N ASP A 129 4.45 2.41 -0.47
CA ASP A 129 3.52 1.27 -0.49
C ASP A 129 2.38 1.50 0.50
N ILE A 130 1.26 0.77 0.34
CA ILE A 130 0.06 0.90 1.19
C ILE A 130 -0.29 -0.37 1.98
N GLY A 131 0.61 -1.34 2.06
CA GLY A 131 0.42 -2.56 2.84
C GLY A 131 -0.43 -3.63 2.16
N ALA A 132 -0.71 -3.51 0.85
CA ALA A 132 -1.60 -4.40 0.12
C ALA A 132 -0.92 -5.06 -1.10
N ARG A 133 -1.07 -6.38 -1.23
CA ARG A 133 -0.45 -7.21 -2.29
C ARG A 133 -0.68 -6.70 -3.71
N TYR A 134 -1.82 -6.08 -3.97
CA TYR A 134 -2.23 -5.63 -5.31
C TYR A 134 -1.61 -4.29 -5.70
N TYR A 135 -0.94 -3.61 -4.77
CA TYR A 135 -0.41 -2.28 -5.06
C TYR A 135 0.82 -2.39 -5.96
N SER A 136 0.74 -1.79 -7.14
CA SER A 136 1.68 -2.03 -8.25
C SER A 136 3.11 -1.57 -8.00
N TYR A 137 3.33 -0.67 -7.04
CA TYR A 137 4.64 -0.05 -6.80
C TYR A 137 5.71 -1.05 -6.39
N THR A 138 5.35 -2.05 -5.56
CA THR A 138 6.28 -3.13 -5.21
C THR A 138 6.70 -3.94 -6.44
N THR A 139 5.75 -4.25 -7.35
CA THR A 139 6.06 -4.96 -8.58
C THR A 139 6.96 -4.14 -9.50
N THR A 140 6.67 -2.84 -9.66
CA THR A 140 7.50 -1.91 -10.45
C THR A 140 8.92 -1.81 -9.90
N ALA A 141 9.05 -1.64 -8.57
CA ALA A 141 10.33 -1.56 -7.89
C ALA A 141 11.13 -2.88 -8.01
N THR A 142 10.46 -4.03 -7.86
CA THR A 142 11.08 -5.35 -8.01
C THR A 142 11.62 -5.57 -9.43
N THR A 143 10.83 -5.21 -10.44
CA THR A 143 11.24 -5.34 -11.85
C THR A 143 12.46 -4.48 -12.16
N LEU A 144 12.42 -3.19 -11.77
CA LEU A 144 13.55 -2.29 -12.03
C LEU A 144 14.80 -2.69 -11.22
N MET A 145 14.64 -3.19 -9.99
CA MET A 145 15.72 -3.75 -9.19
C MET A 145 16.39 -4.94 -9.90
N GLY A 146 15.60 -5.86 -10.47
CA GLY A 146 16.13 -6.99 -11.23
C GLY A 146 16.87 -6.56 -12.50
N GLU A 147 16.36 -5.55 -13.21
CA GLU A 147 17.04 -4.98 -14.38
C GLU A 147 18.35 -4.25 -14.00
N ALA A 148 18.38 -3.57 -12.86
CA ALA A 148 19.59 -2.94 -12.32
C ALA A 148 20.61 -3.99 -11.90
N ALA A 149 20.18 -5.06 -11.21
CA ALA A 149 21.04 -6.18 -10.80
C ALA A 149 21.70 -6.87 -11.98
N ALA A 150 20.94 -7.15 -13.05
CA ALA A 150 21.45 -7.74 -14.29
C ALA A 150 22.55 -6.90 -14.98
N ARG A 151 22.64 -5.59 -14.62
CA ARG A 151 23.67 -4.63 -15.10
C ARG A 151 24.74 -4.36 -14.06
N GLY A 152 24.78 -5.09 -12.95
CA GLY A 152 25.74 -4.90 -11.86
C GLY A 152 25.59 -3.55 -11.14
N LYS A 153 24.40 -2.93 -11.17
CA LYS A 153 24.14 -1.67 -10.48
C LYS A 153 23.75 -1.93 -9.03
N ARG A 154 24.24 -1.10 -8.12
CA ARG A 154 23.81 -1.12 -6.73
C ARG A 154 22.40 -0.56 -6.60
N VAL A 155 21.62 -1.10 -5.67
CA VAL A 155 20.27 -0.65 -5.39
C VAL A 155 20.17 -0.21 -3.93
N VAL A 156 19.69 1.01 -3.71
CA VAL A 156 19.50 1.58 -2.38
C VAL A 156 18.02 1.97 -2.23
N VAL A 157 17.32 1.33 -1.30
CA VAL A 157 15.92 1.64 -1.00
C VAL A 157 15.87 2.63 0.14
N LEU A 158 15.18 3.74 -0.07
CA LEU A 158 14.87 4.75 0.94
C LEU A 158 13.51 4.40 1.55
N ASP A 159 13.55 3.64 2.66
CA ASP A 159 12.35 2.98 3.16
C ASP A 159 11.37 3.96 3.82
N ARG A 160 10.08 3.56 3.81
CA ARG A 160 8.97 4.30 4.38
C ARG A 160 8.11 3.40 5.26
N PRO A 161 7.44 3.95 6.29
CA PRO A 161 6.47 3.21 7.07
C PRO A 161 5.38 2.55 6.21
N ASP A 162 4.96 1.34 6.59
CA ASP A 162 3.72 0.75 6.07
C ASP A 162 2.54 1.49 6.72
N PRO A 163 1.67 2.16 5.93
CA PRO A 163 0.62 3.04 6.48
C PRO A 163 -0.42 2.29 7.32
N VAL A 164 -0.70 1.04 6.97
CA VAL A 164 -1.66 0.21 7.70
C VAL A 164 -1.02 -0.61 8.82
N GLY A 165 0.28 -0.36 9.08
CA GLY A 165 1.06 -0.98 10.15
C GLY A 165 1.65 -2.34 9.78
N GLY A 166 2.78 -2.66 10.42
CA GLY A 166 3.59 -3.85 10.10
C GLY A 166 3.32 -5.08 10.96
N VAL A 167 2.45 -5.00 11.98
CA VAL A 167 2.21 -6.11 12.91
C VAL A 167 1.28 -7.16 12.31
N VAL A 168 0.16 -6.71 11.73
CA VAL A 168 -0.94 -7.56 11.30
C VAL A 168 -0.72 -8.04 9.86
N VAL A 169 -1.01 -9.33 9.60
CA VAL A 169 -1.11 -9.94 8.27
C VAL A 169 -2.49 -10.57 8.11
N GLN A 170 -3.15 -10.37 6.96
CA GLN A 170 -4.54 -10.77 6.75
C GLN A 170 -4.80 -11.19 5.31
N GLY A 171 -5.84 -12.02 5.11
CA GLY A 171 -6.26 -12.50 3.82
C GLY A 171 -5.51 -13.74 3.33
N ASN A 172 -5.86 -14.23 2.14
CA ASN A 172 -5.16 -15.37 1.57
C ASN A 172 -3.73 -15.02 1.17
N VAL A 173 -2.82 -15.95 1.41
CA VAL A 173 -1.44 -15.87 0.94
C VAL A 173 -1.38 -16.40 -0.49
N ARG A 174 -0.66 -15.72 -1.37
CA ARG A 174 -0.35 -16.26 -2.69
C ARG A 174 0.52 -17.52 -2.55
N PRO A 175 0.15 -18.65 -3.17
CA PRO A 175 0.82 -19.93 -2.90
C PRO A 175 2.21 -20.06 -3.53
N ALA A 176 2.52 -19.29 -4.56
CA ALA A 176 3.80 -19.33 -5.25
C ALA A 176 4.19 -17.97 -5.84
N VAL A 177 5.46 -17.85 -6.18
CA VAL A 177 5.97 -16.71 -6.97
C VAL A 177 5.22 -16.68 -8.31
N GLY A 178 4.63 -15.56 -8.65
CA GLY A 178 3.94 -15.38 -9.92
C GLY A 178 4.90 -15.10 -11.06
N ASP A 179 4.36 -15.03 -12.27
CA ASP A 179 5.10 -14.59 -13.46
C ASP A 179 5.59 -13.15 -13.23
N PRO A 180 6.91 -12.90 -13.21
CA PRO A 180 7.46 -11.56 -13.04
C PRO A 180 7.02 -10.57 -14.13
N GLY A 181 6.57 -11.08 -15.29
CA GLY A 181 6.06 -10.26 -16.38
C GLY A 181 4.62 -9.77 -16.20
N LYS A 182 3.89 -10.27 -15.18
CA LYS A 182 2.51 -9.82 -14.90
C LYS A 182 2.51 -8.81 -13.77
N PRO A 183 1.99 -7.60 -13.98
CA PRO A 183 1.81 -6.62 -12.91
C PRO A 183 0.92 -7.18 -11.80
N TYR A 184 1.09 -6.67 -10.59
CA TYR A 184 0.28 -6.91 -9.38
C TYR A 184 0.51 -8.19 -8.58
N VAL A 185 1.35 -9.17 -9.00
CA VAL A 185 1.27 -10.48 -8.36
C VAL A 185 2.58 -11.28 -8.30
N SER A 186 3.72 -10.63 -8.05
CA SER A 186 5.00 -11.35 -8.10
C SER A 186 5.36 -12.11 -6.82
N LEU A 187 4.94 -11.63 -5.64
CA LEU A 187 5.45 -12.13 -4.36
C LEU A 187 4.46 -13.04 -3.61
N PRO A 188 4.96 -14.06 -2.88
CA PRO A 188 4.14 -14.95 -2.07
C PRO A 188 3.75 -14.28 -0.75
N VAL A 189 2.94 -13.22 -0.82
CA VAL A 189 2.50 -12.45 0.33
C VAL A 189 0.98 -12.47 0.48
N PRO A 190 0.43 -12.24 1.69
CA PRO A 190 -1.01 -12.14 1.91
C PRO A 190 -1.58 -10.84 1.36
N MET A 191 -2.90 -10.73 1.33
CA MET A 191 -3.63 -9.52 0.91
C MET A 191 -3.15 -8.28 1.65
N ARG A 192 -3.06 -8.33 2.98
CA ARG A 192 -2.38 -7.35 3.83
C ARG A 192 -1.10 -7.97 4.35
N HIS A 193 0.05 -7.51 3.90
CA HIS A 193 1.34 -8.17 4.15
C HIS A 193 2.07 -7.67 5.37
N GLY A 194 1.77 -6.47 5.87
CA GLY A 194 2.43 -5.88 7.02
C GLY A 194 3.95 -5.76 6.86
N MET A 195 4.42 -5.35 5.71
CA MET A 195 5.83 -5.15 5.37
C MET A 195 6.03 -3.80 4.69
N THR A 196 7.15 -3.14 4.94
CA THR A 196 7.55 -1.94 4.20
C THR A 196 8.04 -2.30 2.80
N ILE A 197 8.14 -1.31 1.90
CA ILE A 197 8.67 -1.56 0.56
C ILE A 197 10.11 -2.09 0.60
N GLY A 198 10.94 -1.60 1.53
CA GLY A 198 12.30 -2.10 1.71
C GLY A 198 12.34 -3.57 2.13
N GLU A 199 11.45 -3.97 3.04
CA GLU A 199 11.31 -5.37 3.46
C GLU A 199 10.79 -6.27 2.33
N LEU A 200 9.82 -5.77 1.53
CA LEU A 200 9.31 -6.49 0.36
C LEU A 200 10.38 -6.67 -0.72
N LEU A 201 11.24 -5.67 -0.94
CA LEU A 201 12.33 -5.80 -1.91
C LEU A 201 13.45 -6.74 -1.42
N ARG A 202 13.70 -6.84 -0.12
CA ARG A 202 14.57 -7.89 0.45
C ARG A 202 13.98 -9.28 0.22
N LEU A 203 12.68 -9.45 0.46
CA LEU A 203 11.97 -10.71 0.17
C LEU A 203 12.02 -11.02 -1.34
N ALA A 204 11.75 -10.04 -2.20
CA ALA A 204 11.81 -10.19 -3.64
C ALA A 204 13.18 -10.62 -4.13
N ASN A 205 14.25 -10.00 -3.63
CA ASN A 205 15.63 -10.31 -3.99
C ASN A 205 15.98 -11.79 -3.71
N ASP A 206 15.50 -12.33 -2.60
CA ASP A 206 15.71 -13.72 -2.20
C ASP A 206 14.81 -14.70 -3.01
N VAL A 207 13.49 -14.51 -2.97
CA VAL A 207 12.55 -15.49 -3.56
C VAL A 207 12.56 -15.52 -5.08
N LEU A 208 12.94 -14.40 -5.73
CA LEU A 208 13.09 -14.29 -7.18
C LEU A 208 14.54 -14.52 -7.65
N THR A 209 15.46 -14.73 -6.71
CA THR A 209 16.89 -14.96 -6.99
C THR A 209 17.49 -13.85 -7.88
N LEU A 210 17.17 -12.58 -7.56
CA LEU A 210 17.59 -11.44 -8.38
C LEU A 210 19.07 -11.11 -8.22
N HIS A 211 19.71 -11.54 -7.11
CA HIS A 211 21.11 -11.28 -6.79
C HIS A 211 21.49 -9.78 -6.83
N ALA A 212 20.53 -8.90 -6.51
CA ALA A 212 20.79 -7.47 -6.43
C ALA A 212 21.71 -7.13 -5.26
N ASP A 213 22.71 -6.28 -5.48
CA ASP A 213 23.47 -5.60 -4.42
C ASP A 213 22.56 -4.55 -3.77
N LEU A 214 21.73 -5.04 -2.83
CA LEU A 214 20.62 -4.32 -2.22
C LEU A 214 20.99 -3.82 -0.82
N THR A 215 20.89 -2.51 -0.62
CA THR A 215 20.93 -1.86 0.69
C THR A 215 19.60 -1.19 0.97
N VAL A 216 19.04 -1.38 2.16
CA VAL A 216 17.85 -0.63 2.61
C VAL A 216 18.27 0.39 3.66
N VAL A 217 17.95 1.65 3.44
CA VAL A 217 18.07 2.74 4.41
C VAL A 217 16.74 2.84 5.15
N PRO A 218 16.66 2.38 6.40
CA PRO A 218 15.38 2.27 7.10
C PRO A 218 14.84 3.64 7.51
N ALA A 219 13.53 3.75 7.67
CA ALA A 219 12.88 4.90 8.28
C ALA A 219 13.21 4.95 9.78
N ALA A 220 14.00 5.93 10.21
CA ALA A 220 14.45 5.99 11.60
C ALA A 220 13.30 6.39 12.55
N GLY A 221 13.20 5.68 13.67
CA GLY A 221 12.19 5.95 14.71
C GLY A 221 10.83 5.28 14.47
N TRP A 222 10.58 4.69 13.29
CA TRP A 222 9.37 3.91 13.08
C TRP A 222 9.46 2.53 13.74
N ARG A 223 8.33 2.07 14.24
CA ARG A 223 8.14 0.72 14.76
C ARG A 223 6.86 0.14 14.18
N ARG A 224 6.80 -1.15 13.97
CA ARG A 224 5.71 -1.86 13.30
C ARG A 224 4.31 -1.56 13.87
N GLY A 225 4.20 -1.28 15.16
CA GLY A 225 2.94 -0.95 15.82
C GLY A 225 2.55 0.53 15.78
N VAL A 226 3.40 1.41 15.22
CA VAL A 226 3.12 2.85 15.13
C VAL A 226 2.23 3.10 13.92
N SER A 227 1.07 3.72 14.15
CA SER A 227 0.15 4.15 13.10
C SER A 227 0.75 5.30 12.28
N TYR A 228 0.44 5.36 10.98
CA TYR A 228 1.00 6.36 10.07
C TYR A 228 0.73 7.80 10.52
N ASP A 229 -0.48 8.08 10.98
CA ASP A 229 -0.88 9.39 11.52
C ASP A 229 -0.15 9.79 12.82
N SER A 230 0.54 8.83 13.48
CA SER A 230 1.42 9.07 14.62
C SER A 230 2.90 9.21 14.25
N THR A 231 3.25 9.12 12.96
CA THR A 231 4.64 9.24 12.50
C THR A 231 5.10 10.68 12.35
N GLY A 232 4.17 11.62 12.21
CA GLY A 232 4.44 13.02 11.84
C GLY A 232 4.71 13.22 10.34
N LEU A 233 4.73 12.16 9.54
CA LEU A 233 4.90 12.24 8.09
C LEU A 233 3.63 12.78 7.41
N PRO A 234 3.75 13.65 6.39
CA PRO A 234 2.60 14.11 5.63
C PRO A 234 1.97 12.95 4.84
N TRP A 235 0.64 12.86 4.85
CA TRP A 235 -0.04 11.98 3.92
C TRP A 235 -0.02 12.60 2.53
N VAL A 236 0.72 11.98 1.63
CA VAL A 236 0.69 12.29 0.20
C VAL A 236 -0.02 11.14 -0.50
N ASN A 237 -1.13 11.43 -1.17
CA ASN A 237 -1.93 10.42 -1.86
C ASN A 237 -1.05 9.54 -2.78
N PRO A 238 -0.86 8.24 -2.48
CA PRO A 238 0.03 7.40 -3.28
C PRO A 238 -0.46 7.20 -4.72
N SER A 239 -1.78 7.28 -4.93
CA SER A 239 -2.42 7.25 -6.24
C SER A 239 -3.67 8.15 -6.23
N PRO A 240 -4.25 8.51 -7.39
CA PRO A 240 -5.42 9.40 -7.47
C PRO A 240 -6.61 8.95 -6.62
N ASN A 241 -6.83 7.65 -6.51
CA ASN A 241 -7.94 7.07 -5.74
C ASN A 241 -7.55 6.64 -4.31
N MET A 242 -6.28 6.76 -3.89
CA MET A 242 -5.84 6.50 -2.52
C MET A 242 -5.76 7.81 -1.74
N GLN A 243 -6.90 8.43 -1.51
CA GLN A 243 -7.01 9.82 -1.05
C GLN A 243 -6.87 9.99 0.47
N SER A 244 -6.90 8.89 1.24
CA SER A 244 -6.83 8.94 2.69
C SER A 244 -6.22 7.68 3.29
N LEU A 245 -5.72 7.81 4.51
CA LEU A 245 -5.30 6.67 5.32
C LEU A 245 -6.47 5.69 5.57
N GLU A 246 -7.69 6.19 5.69
CA GLU A 246 -8.90 5.38 5.82
C GLU A 246 -9.09 4.47 4.60
N SER A 247 -8.92 5.01 3.37
CA SER A 247 -8.94 4.21 2.13
C SER A 247 -7.89 3.11 2.15
N ALA A 248 -6.69 3.40 2.65
CA ALA A 248 -5.61 2.41 2.73
C ALA A 248 -5.94 1.25 3.69
N PHE A 249 -6.65 1.52 4.80
CA PHE A 249 -7.10 0.45 5.71
C PHE A 249 -8.14 -0.49 5.07
N HIS A 250 -9.00 0.03 4.21
CA HIS A 250 -10.02 -0.79 3.53
C HIS A 250 -9.47 -1.51 2.30
N TYR A 251 -8.49 -0.93 1.61
CA TYR A 251 -8.00 -1.38 0.32
C TYR A 251 -7.60 -2.86 0.26
N PRO A 252 -6.93 -3.48 1.27
CA PRO A 252 -6.60 -4.91 1.22
C PRO A 252 -7.80 -5.84 1.04
N GLY A 253 -9.01 -5.38 1.37
CA GLY A 253 -10.25 -6.10 1.11
C GLY A 253 -11.00 -5.54 -0.10
N THR A 254 -11.23 -4.23 -0.13
CA THR A 254 -12.13 -3.61 -1.11
C THR A 254 -11.58 -3.62 -2.54
N CYS A 255 -10.26 -3.78 -2.73
CA CYS A 255 -9.68 -3.98 -4.07
C CYS A 255 -10.26 -5.20 -4.79
N LEU A 256 -10.69 -6.26 -4.08
CA LEU A 256 -11.33 -7.43 -4.71
C LEU A 256 -12.59 -7.06 -5.50
N PHE A 257 -13.34 -6.04 -5.06
CA PHE A 257 -14.56 -5.61 -5.77
C PHE A 257 -14.27 -4.99 -7.14
N GLU A 258 -13.05 -4.58 -7.43
CA GLU A 258 -12.64 -4.17 -8.78
C GLU A 258 -12.77 -5.31 -9.79
N GLY A 259 -12.64 -6.56 -9.33
CA GLY A 259 -12.91 -7.77 -10.10
C GLY A 259 -14.38 -8.13 -10.23
N THR A 260 -15.31 -7.23 -9.86
CA THR A 260 -16.77 -7.45 -9.94
C THR A 260 -17.45 -6.34 -10.74
N ASN A 261 -18.79 -6.40 -10.82
CA ASN A 261 -19.61 -5.31 -11.36
C ASN A 261 -20.03 -4.28 -10.29
N LEU A 262 -19.32 -4.20 -9.16
CA LEU A 262 -19.53 -3.18 -8.14
C LEU A 262 -18.59 -1.98 -8.36
N SER A 263 -19.05 -0.78 -8.03
CA SER A 263 -18.19 0.39 -7.83
C SER A 263 -17.54 0.32 -6.46
N VAL A 264 -16.27 0.69 -6.37
CA VAL A 264 -15.52 0.90 -5.13
C VAL A 264 -15.39 2.39 -4.78
N GLY A 265 -16.26 3.22 -5.34
CA GLY A 265 -16.28 4.66 -5.08
C GLY A 265 -15.24 5.47 -5.86
N ARG A 266 -14.56 4.91 -6.88
CA ARG A 266 -13.75 5.72 -7.81
C ARG A 266 -14.63 6.82 -8.42
N GLY A 267 -14.09 8.02 -8.57
CA GLY A 267 -14.86 9.20 -8.98
C GLY A 267 -15.63 9.87 -7.81
N THR A 268 -15.37 9.48 -6.57
CA THR A 268 -15.82 10.15 -5.33
C THR A 268 -14.64 10.50 -4.44
N THR A 269 -14.87 11.24 -3.36
CA THR A 269 -13.85 11.49 -2.32
C THR A 269 -13.69 10.33 -1.34
N GLU A 270 -14.46 9.24 -1.50
CA GLU A 270 -14.48 8.09 -0.60
C GLU A 270 -14.12 6.78 -1.33
N ALA A 271 -13.23 6.85 -2.34
CA ALA A 271 -12.76 5.68 -3.04
C ALA A 271 -12.21 4.63 -2.05
N PHE A 272 -12.60 3.36 -2.25
CA PHE A 272 -12.33 2.20 -1.39
C PHE A 272 -12.99 2.23 0.00
N GLN A 273 -13.72 3.28 0.36
CA GLN A 273 -14.50 3.39 1.60
C GLN A 273 -15.99 3.12 1.38
N VAL A 274 -16.43 3.11 0.13
CA VAL A 274 -17.82 2.82 -0.28
C VAL A 274 -17.83 1.74 -1.35
N VAL A 275 -18.87 0.90 -1.34
CA VAL A 275 -19.09 -0.15 -2.33
C VAL A 275 -20.57 -0.15 -2.72
N GLY A 276 -20.87 -0.10 -4.01
CA GLY A 276 -22.27 -0.01 -4.43
C GLY A 276 -22.51 -0.35 -5.90
N ALA A 277 -23.80 -0.48 -6.23
CA ALA A 277 -24.32 -0.65 -7.58
C ALA A 277 -25.78 -0.16 -7.66
N PRO A 278 -26.33 0.13 -8.85
CA PRO A 278 -27.72 0.59 -8.98
C PRO A 278 -28.77 -0.44 -8.50
N TRP A 279 -28.41 -1.72 -8.56
CA TRP A 279 -29.28 -2.86 -8.22
C TRP A 279 -29.11 -3.37 -6.78
N LEU A 280 -28.14 -2.85 -6.02
CA LEU A 280 -27.83 -3.34 -4.69
C LEU A 280 -28.90 -2.92 -3.68
N ASP A 281 -29.36 -3.86 -2.86
CA ASP A 281 -30.20 -3.62 -1.68
C ASP A 281 -29.29 -3.72 -0.43
N PRO A 282 -28.85 -2.60 0.13
CA PRO A 282 -27.92 -2.63 1.26
C PRO A 282 -28.53 -3.26 2.52
N ALA A 283 -29.83 -3.14 2.73
CA ALA A 283 -30.49 -3.75 3.90
C ALA A 283 -30.41 -5.27 3.85
N LYS A 284 -30.70 -5.87 2.67
CA LYS A 284 -30.58 -7.32 2.49
C LYS A 284 -29.14 -7.80 2.63
N ALA A 285 -28.18 -7.07 2.04
CA ALA A 285 -26.78 -7.44 2.12
C ALA A 285 -26.25 -7.40 3.57
N LEU A 286 -26.59 -6.35 4.31
CA LEU A 286 -26.16 -6.17 5.70
C LEU A 286 -26.79 -7.21 6.65
N ALA A 287 -28.05 -7.61 6.41
CA ALA A 287 -28.77 -8.55 7.26
C ALA A 287 -28.14 -9.96 7.30
N VAL A 288 -27.33 -10.32 6.30
CA VAL A 288 -26.71 -11.66 6.20
C VAL A 288 -25.20 -11.64 6.47
N LEU A 289 -24.64 -10.48 6.82
CA LEU A 289 -23.21 -10.42 7.17
C LEU A 289 -22.95 -11.11 8.52
N PRO A 290 -21.97 -12.02 8.60
CA PRO A 290 -21.55 -12.58 9.87
C PRO A 290 -21.02 -11.48 10.82
N GLU A 291 -21.43 -11.47 12.08
CA GLU A 291 -20.94 -10.52 13.10
C GLU A 291 -19.40 -10.50 13.19
N SER A 292 -18.76 -11.66 13.02
CA SER A 292 -17.31 -11.79 13.02
C SER A 292 -16.59 -11.07 11.86
N SER A 293 -17.32 -10.68 10.81
CA SER A 293 -16.76 -9.94 9.66
C SER A 293 -16.75 -8.42 9.86
N VAL A 294 -17.57 -7.90 10.78
CA VAL A 294 -17.73 -6.45 11.01
C VAL A 294 -17.04 -5.96 12.28
N VAL A 295 -16.14 -6.77 12.85
CA VAL A 295 -15.37 -6.39 14.03
C VAL A 295 -14.39 -5.28 13.70
N GLY A 296 -14.44 -4.16 14.44
CA GLY A 296 -13.54 -3.01 14.25
C GLY A 296 -13.88 -2.11 13.07
N VAL A 297 -15.07 -2.30 12.46
CA VAL A 297 -15.58 -1.47 11.38
C VAL A 297 -17.07 -1.22 11.53
N ALA A 298 -17.53 -0.01 11.29
CA ALA A 298 -18.94 0.30 11.09
C ALA A 298 -19.27 0.19 9.60
N VAL A 299 -20.34 -0.57 9.29
CA VAL A 299 -20.88 -0.74 7.94
C VAL A 299 -22.31 -0.22 7.94
N SER A 300 -22.61 0.73 7.08
CA SER A 300 -23.93 1.37 7.00
C SER A 300 -24.39 1.54 5.56
N ALA A 301 -25.72 1.51 5.35
CA ALA A 301 -26.29 1.85 4.05
C ALA A 301 -25.88 3.27 3.63
N TYR A 302 -25.53 3.45 2.38
CA TYR A 302 -25.09 4.71 1.85
C TYR A 302 -25.26 4.80 0.33
N ASP A 303 -25.86 5.90 -0.10
CA ASP A 303 -26.04 6.20 -1.51
C ASP A 303 -24.96 7.18 -1.98
N PHE A 304 -24.40 6.95 -3.16
CA PHE A 304 -23.38 7.82 -3.75
C PHE A 304 -23.46 7.82 -5.28
N THR A 305 -22.90 8.86 -5.89
CA THR A 305 -22.83 9.00 -7.35
C THR A 305 -21.37 9.21 -7.76
N PRO A 306 -20.75 8.28 -8.49
CA PRO A 306 -19.42 8.48 -9.07
C PRO A 306 -19.45 9.57 -10.18
N HIS A 307 -18.40 10.38 -10.26
CA HIS A 307 -18.21 11.35 -11.35
C HIS A 307 -16.89 11.08 -12.06
N ALA A 308 -16.94 10.82 -13.37
CA ALA A 308 -15.78 10.47 -14.18
C ALA A 308 -14.88 9.37 -13.53
N PRO A 309 -15.44 8.23 -13.09
CA PRO A 309 -14.66 7.17 -12.49
C PRO A 309 -13.71 6.56 -13.50
N THR A 310 -12.43 6.40 -13.13
CA THR A 310 -11.37 5.95 -14.05
C THR A 310 -11.51 4.50 -14.51
N ASP A 311 -12.29 3.68 -13.77
CA ASP A 311 -12.67 2.32 -14.16
C ASP A 311 -13.93 2.26 -15.05
N GLY A 312 -14.53 3.42 -15.36
CA GLY A 312 -15.71 3.58 -16.21
C GLY A 312 -17.00 3.02 -15.60
N LYS A 313 -17.02 2.65 -14.31
CA LYS A 313 -18.21 2.07 -13.69
C LYS A 313 -19.19 3.14 -13.22
N TYR A 314 -20.40 3.13 -13.78
CA TYR A 314 -21.56 3.90 -13.29
C TYR A 314 -21.33 5.42 -13.22
N ASP A 315 -20.69 6.01 -14.24
CA ASP A 315 -20.50 7.46 -14.30
C ASP A 315 -21.85 8.20 -14.25
N ASN A 316 -21.98 9.14 -13.31
CA ASN A 316 -23.17 9.95 -13.06
C ASN A 316 -24.45 9.14 -12.76
N VAL A 317 -24.32 7.91 -12.27
CA VAL A 317 -25.44 7.05 -11.84
C VAL A 317 -25.50 7.00 -10.31
N LEU A 318 -26.71 7.19 -9.76
CA LEU A 318 -26.94 6.97 -8.33
C LEU A 318 -26.78 5.49 -7.99
N LEU A 319 -25.91 5.20 -7.04
CA LEU A 319 -25.64 3.85 -6.54
C LEU A 319 -26.17 3.70 -5.13
N HIS A 320 -26.84 2.57 -4.88
CA HIS A 320 -27.15 2.10 -3.55
C HIS A 320 -26.01 1.20 -3.07
N GLY A 321 -25.60 1.37 -1.82
CA GLY A 321 -24.44 0.63 -1.36
C GLY A 321 -24.21 0.73 0.13
N VAL A 322 -22.97 0.50 0.52
CA VAL A 322 -22.53 0.59 1.90
C VAL A 322 -21.31 1.49 2.02
N ARG A 323 -21.23 2.20 3.14
CA ARG A 323 -20.05 2.95 3.59
C ARG A 323 -19.38 2.18 4.72
N LEU A 324 -18.05 2.15 4.65
CA LEU A 324 -17.17 1.53 5.62
C LEU A 324 -16.46 2.62 6.44
N ARG A 325 -16.38 2.44 7.76
CA ARG A 325 -15.62 3.32 8.67
C ARG A 325 -14.88 2.47 9.69
N VAL A 326 -13.56 2.61 9.77
CA VAL A 326 -12.78 1.90 10.77
C VAL A 326 -13.07 2.47 12.15
N THR A 327 -13.47 1.62 13.08
CA THR A 327 -13.76 1.99 14.48
C THR A 327 -12.68 1.50 15.45
N ASP A 328 -11.98 0.40 15.06
CA ASP A 328 -10.85 -0.15 15.82
C ASP A 328 -9.86 -0.80 14.85
N ARG A 329 -8.76 -0.11 14.56
CA ARG A 329 -7.70 -0.57 13.63
C ARG A 329 -7.02 -1.86 14.09
N SER A 330 -6.99 -2.12 15.38
CA SER A 330 -6.33 -3.31 15.95
C SER A 330 -7.13 -4.59 15.73
N ARG A 331 -8.44 -4.46 15.55
CA ARG A 331 -9.38 -5.58 15.39
C ARG A 331 -9.92 -5.72 13.98
N TYR A 332 -9.82 -4.67 13.17
CA TYR A 332 -10.38 -4.65 11.82
C TYR A 332 -9.64 -5.59 10.86
N ASP A 333 -10.40 -6.44 10.19
CA ASP A 333 -9.93 -7.29 9.11
C ASP A 333 -10.68 -6.96 7.81
N PRO A 334 -10.12 -6.10 6.92
CA PRO A 334 -10.76 -5.73 5.67
C PRO A 334 -10.96 -6.91 4.74
N THR A 335 -10.11 -7.93 4.82
CA THR A 335 -10.16 -9.09 3.93
C THR A 335 -11.32 -10.03 4.28
N ARG A 336 -11.59 -10.21 5.58
CA ARG A 336 -12.78 -10.95 6.04
C ARG A 336 -14.07 -10.22 5.70
N LEU A 337 -14.11 -8.90 5.91
CA LEU A 337 -15.26 -8.09 5.54
C LEU A 337 -15.56 -8.20 4.04
N ALA A 338 -14.53 -8.05 3.19
CA ALA A 338 -14.71 -8.14 1.74
C ALA A 338 -15.26 -9.51 1.30
N VAL A 339 -14.71 -10.60 1.84
CA VAL A 339 -15.20 -11.96 1.51
C VAL A 339 -16.64 -12.18 2.03
N ALA A 340 -16.96 -11.67 3.23
CA ALA A 340 -18.33 -11.73 3.74
C ALA A 340 -19.30 -10.96 2.84
N MET A 341 -18.93 -9.75 2.39
CA MET A 341 -19.75 -8.96 1.46
C MET A 341 -19.89 -9.64 0.10
N LEU A 342 -18.82 -10.22 -0.47
CA LEU A 342 -18.90 -10.96 -1.73
C LEU A 342 -19.85 -12.16 -1.63
N ALA A 343 -19.72 -12.95 -0.57
CA ALA A 343 -20.62 -14.09 -0.34
C ALA A 343 -22.07 -13.66 -0.09
N ALA A 344 -22.28 -12.59 0.69
CA ALA A 344 -23.60 -12.02 0.94
C ALA A 344 -24.26 -11.54 -0.37
N LEU A 345 -23.54 -10.77 -1.19
CA LEU A 345 -24.05 -10.24 -2.44
C LEU A 345 -24.36 -11.34 -3.46
N HIS A 346 -23.52 -12.39 -3.52
CA HIS A 346 -23.79 -13.57 -4.34
C HIS A 346 -25.10 -14.26 -3.91
N ALA A 347 -25.34 -14.38 -2.60
CA ALA A 347 -26.52 -15.05 -2.07
C ALA A 347 -27.82 -14.22 -2.24
N VAL A 348 -27.76 -12.90 -2.01
CA VAL A 348 -28.97 -12.05 -2.00
C VAL A 348 -29.28 -11.37 -3.33
N HIS A 349 -28.31 -11.32 -4.26
CA HIS A 349 -28.45 -10.74 -5.59
C HIS A 349 -27.90 -11.66 -6.70
N PRO A 350 -28.33 -12.94 -6.77
CA PRO A 350 -27.73 -13.92 -7.71
C PRO A 350 -27.91 -13.54 -9.18
N ASP A 351 -29.01 -12.81 -9.50
CA ASP A 351 -29.30 -12.39 -10.87
C ASP A 351 -28.57 -11.12 -11.30
N SER A 352 -28.03 -10.35 -10.36
CA SER A 352 -27.44 -9.02 -10.62
C SER A 352 -25.94 -8.96 -10.33
N PHE A 353 -25.49 -9.61 -9.27
CA PHE A 353 -24.08 -9.64 -8.89
C PHE A 353 -23.26 -10.49 -9.87
N ARG A 354 -22.12 -9.97 -10.33
CA ARG A 354 -21.23 -10.66 -11.27
C ARG A 354 -19.78 -10.51 -10.87
N ILE A 355 -19.04 -11.62 -10.89
CA ILE A 355 -17.56 -11.64 -10.78
C ILE A 355 -16.97 -11.73 -12.18
N ARG A 356 -16.02 -10.85 -12.51
CA ARG A 356 -15.22 -10.89 -13.73
C ARG A 356 -14.00 -11.79 -13.50
N ALA A 357 -14.14 -13.07 -13.84
CA ALA A 357 -13.21 -14.12 -13.44
C ALA A 357 -11.73 -13.79 -13.72
N GLU A 358 -11.41 -13.32 -14.94
CA GLU A 358 -10.02 -13.03 -15.34
C GLU A 358 -9.34 -12.02 -14.41
N TRP A 359 -10.02 -10.93 -14.05
CA TRP A 359 -9.46 -9.91 -13.20
C TRP A 359 -9.54 -10.27 -11.71
N PHE A 360 -10.67 -10.83 -11.28
CA PHE A 360 -10.86 -11.26 -9.90
C PHE A 360 -9.83 -12.31 -9.48
N ASP A 361 -9.58 -13.32 -10.33
CA ASP A 361 -8.64 -14.40 -10.03
C ASP A 361 -7.18 -13.86 -9.94
N VAL A 362 -6.85 -12.81 -10.69
CA VAL A 362 -5.57 -12.10 -10.54
C VAL A 362 -5.47 -11.47 -9.15
N LEU A 363 -6.48 -10.71 -8.72
CA LEU A 363 -6.50 -10.07 -7.40
C LEU A 363 -6.54 -11.10 -6.26
N ALA A 364 -7.37 -12.13 -6.41
CA ALA A 364 -7.50 -13.20 -5.43
C ALA A 364 -6.30 -14.16 -5.38
N ALA A 365 -5.32 -14.01 -6.29
CA ALA A 365 -4.16 -14.89 -6.44
C ALA A 365 -4.51 -16.35 -6.79
N GLY A 366 -5.59 -16.55 -7.55
CA GLY A 366 -6.10 -17.84 -8.01
C GLY A 366 -7.62 -17.86 -8.06
N SER A 367 -8.17 -18.93 -8.61
CA SER A 367 -9.62 -19.10 -8.81
C SER A 367 -10.36 -19.63 -7.56
N GLU A 368 -9.63 -20.06 -6.53
CA GLU A 368 -10.22 -20.77 -5.38
C GLU A 368 -11.22 -19.90 -4.61
N LEU A 369 -10.92 -18.61 -4.44
CA LEU A 369 -11.82 -17.68 -3.76
C LEU A 369 -13.12 -17.51 -4.55
N ARG A 370 -13.03 -17.28 -5.85
CA ARG A 370 -14.22 -17.16 -6.71
C ARG A 370 -15.05 -18.45 -6.71
N GLN A 371 -14.42 -19.60 -6.90
CA GLN A 371 -15.11 -20.89 -6.88
C GLN A 371 -15.78 -21.18 -5.54
N ALA A 372 -15.18 -20.78 -4.44
CA ALA A 372 -15.78 -20.91 -3.11
C ALA A 372 -17.04 -20.05 -2.97
N ILE A 373 -17.02 -18.80 -3.48
CA ILE A 373 -18.18 -17.91 -3.51
C ILE A 373 -19.25 -18.47 -4.43
N ASP A 374 -18.92 -18.86 -5.66
CA ASP A 374 -19.84 -19.42 -6.66
C ASP A 374 -20.52 -20.70 -6.17
N SER A 375 -19.84 -21.52 -5.35
CA SER A 375 -20.40 -22.72 -4.72
C SER A 375 -21.26 -22.44 -3.48
N GLY A 376 -21.47 -21.17 -3.11
CA GLY A 376 -22.25 -20.78 -1.94
C GLY A 376 -21.60 -21.12 -0.60
N ARG A 377 -20.26 -21.29 -0.57
CA ARG A 377 -19.53 -21.53 0.69
C ARG A 377 -19.61 -20.31 1.60
N SER A 378 -19.84 -20.56 2.89
CA SER A 378 -19.91 -19.47 3.87
C SER A 378 -18.57 -18.75 4.02
N ALA A 379 -18.62 -17.44 4.29
CA ALA A 379 -17.44 -16.62 4.45
C ALA A 379 -16.50 -17.14 5.58
N PRO A 380 -16.99 -17.58 6.76
CA PRO A 380 -16.14 -18.20 7.78
C PRO A 380 -15.40 -19.46 7.31
N GLU A 381 -16.01 -20.30 6.50
CA GLU A 381 -15.35 -21.47 5.92
C GLU A 381 -14.26 -21.08 4.91
N ILE A 382 -14.46 -19.98 4.19
CA ILE A 382 -13.47 -19.47 3.22
C ILE A 382 -12.23 -18.98 3.97
N TRP A 383 -12.36 -18.02 4.88
CA TRP A 383 -11.19 -17.46 5.56
C TRP A 383 -10.55 -18.40 6.60
N GLY A 384 -11.31 -19.39 7.10
CA GLY A 384 -10.78 -20.43 7.98
C GLY A 384 -9.62 -21.21 7.36
N ARG A 385 -9.59 -21.33 6.03
CA ARG A 385 -8.53 -22.02 5.27
C ARG A 385 -7.23 -21.22 5.13
N TRP A 386 -7.22 -19.94 5.51
CA TRP A 386 -6.03 -19.09 5.34
C TRP A 386 -5.05 -19.16 6.50
N SER A 387 -5.50 -19.67 7.65
CA SER A 387 -4.78 -19.59 8.92
C SER A 387 -3.38 -20.21 8.87
N GLU A 388 -3.24 -21.39 8.28
CA GLU A 388 -1.94 -22.10 8.19
C GLU A 388 -0.95 -21.32 7.33
N ALA A 389 -1.38 -20.87 6.12
CA ALA A 389 -0.54 -20.11 5.22
C ALA A 389 -0.12 -18.75 5.82
N LEU A 390 -1.01 -18.10 6.58
CA LEU A 390 -0.68 -16.86 7.29
C LEU A 390 0.38 -17.09 8.38
N VAL A 391 0.28 -18.15 9.15
CA VAL A 391 1.28 -18.51 10.16
C VAL A 391 2.63 -18.81 9.50
N GLN A 392 2.64 -19.56 8.39
CA GLN A 392 3.86 -19.84 7.64
C GLN A 392 4.48 -18.55 7.08
N PHE A 393 3.66 -17.65 6.52
CA PHE A 393 4.15 -16.36 6.04
C PHE A 393 4.74 -15.51 7.16
N GLN A 394 4.08 -15.42 8.32
CA GLN A 394 4.61 -14.69 9.48
C GLN A 394 5.99 -15.19 9.91
N ARG A 395 6.22 -16.50 9.87
CA ARG A 395 7.53 -17.11 10.19
C ARG A 395 8.56 -16.80 9.09
N SER A 396 8.18 -16.97 7.83
CA SER A 396 9.11 -16.79 6.70
C SER A 396 9.50 -15.32 6.49
N ARG A 397 8.59 -14.36 6.71
CA ARG A 397 8.89 -12.93 6.55
C ARG A 397 9.87 -12.42 7.62
N ALA A 398 9.98 -13.09 8.78
CA ALA A 398 10.75 -12.60 9.93
C ALA A 398 12.22 -12.25 9.58
N LYS A 399 12.85 -13.01 8.67
CA LYS A 399 14.25 -12.76 8.23
C LYS A 399 14.41 -11.50 7.36
N TYR A 400 13.33 -10.95 6.85
CA TYR A 400 13.35 -9.76 5.99
C TYR A 400 12.99 -8.48 6.75
N LEU A 401 12.41 -8.60 7.95
CA LEU A 401 11.97 -7.45 8.73
C LEU A 401 13.15 -6.59 9.21
N LEU A 402 12.92 -5.28 9.26
CA LEU A 402 13.90 -4.25 9.64
C LEU A 402 13.53 -3.54 10.96
N TYR A 403 12.26 -3.62 11.36
CA TYR A 403 11.70 -2.87 12.48
C TYR A 403 11.08 -3.77 13.54
#